data_74ac66dff335920ed23aa0a815f2177d
#
_entry.id   74ac66dff335920ed23aa0a815f2177d
#
_cell.length_a   1.000
_cell.length_b   1.000
_cell.length_c   1.000
_cell.angle_alpha   90.00
_cell.angle_beta   90.00
_cell.angle_gamma   90.00
#
_symmetry.space_group_name_H-M   'P 1'
#
loop_
_entity.id
_entity.type
_entity.pdbx_description
1 polymer ?
#
loop_
_entity_poly.entity_id
_entity_poly.type
_entity_poly.pdbx_seq_one_letter_code
_entity_poly.pdbx_strand_id
1 'polypeptide(L)'
;MIKQENIRNFSIIAHIDHGKSTLSDRLIEKCGAVEQREMEDQILDNMDLERERGITIKARAVGLNYKAADGENYTLNLIDTPGHVDFNYEVSRSLAACEGAVLVVDASQGVEAQTLSNTYLALDNNLEILPVINKIDLPAADPHRVKEEIEEIIGIPAMDAPEISAKANINIDAVLEDVVNGVPAPKGDPNAPLKALIFDSQYDNYRGVIVFIRVFDGTVHKDSEILLMSTGAKYKVLEVGHLRPIGLDPCAELAAGDVGYFTASIKNVSDTHVGDTVTDAGKPTAEALPGYRPARPMVFCGIYTEDGSKYPDLRDALEKLKLNDASLSYEPESSVALGFGFRCGFLGMLHMEIIQERLEREFDLDLVTTLPSVIYKVVKTDGSTVMVDNPHNYPDVPSIAEAYEPYVKVSIITPNEFVGNIMPLCQDRRGEYKNMQYLDTRLVELHYEMPLNEIIYDFFDTLKARTKGYASLDYELSEYKPSDLVKVDMLLNGDQVDALSFIAHREKAYGRARKLCEKLKDNIPRQLFEVPIQAAIGGKIIARETVKAMRKDVLAKCYGGDITRKKKLLEKQKEGKKKMRQLGTVQIPT
;
A
#
# COMPACT_ATOMS: atom_id res chain seq x y z
N MET A 1 33.64 15.46 13.47
CA MET A 1 32.16 15.50 13.63
C MET A 1 31.63 16.76 13.01
N ILE A 2 30.58 16.68 12.22
CA ILE A 2 29.84 17.83 11.70
C ILE A 2 29.06 18.38 12.90
N LYS A 3 28.96 19.70 13.00
CA LYS A 3 28.21 20.33 14.09
C LYS A 3 26.71 20.10 13.91
N GLN A 4 25.94 19.94 14.98
CA GLN A 4 24.49 19.77 14.96
C GLN A 4 23.78 20.88 14.17
N GLU A 5 24.28 22.12 14.23
CA GLU A 5 23.76 23.27 13.45
C GLU A 5 23.86 23.10 11.93
N ASN A 6 24.74 22.19 11.45
CA ASN A 6 24.97 21.88 10.03
C ASN A 6 24.29 20.55 9.60
N ILE A 7 23.37 20.02 10.39
CA ILE A 7 22.54 18.86 10.03
C ILE A 7 21.19 19.35 9.49
N ARG A 8 20.68 18.71 8.43
CA ARG A 8 19.34 18.94 7.88
C ARG A 8 18.67 17.59 7.67
N ASN A 9 17.58 17.34 8.38
CA ASN A 9 16.77 16.13 8.23
C ASN A 9 15.50 16.52 7.47
N PHE A 10 15.32 16.01 6.28
CA PHE A 10 14.20 16.36 5.43
C PHE A 10 13.68 15.17 4.65
N SER A 11 12.42 15.26 4.26
CA SER A 11 11.77 14.30 3.38
C SER A 11 11.38 14.97 2.07
N ILE A 12 11.19 14.17 1.01
CA ILE A 12 10.58 14.64 -0.23
C ILE A 12 9.15 14.08 -0.28
N ILE A 13 8.19 14.98 -0.37
CA ILE A 13 6.77 14.67 -0.54
C ILE A 13 6.29 15.14 -1.91
N ALA A 14 5.48 14.32 -2.56
CA ALA A 14 4.97 14.61 -3.89
C ALA A 14 3.73 13.78 -4.19
N HIS A 15 2.94 14.21 -5.17
CA HIS A 15 1.99 13.33 -5.82
C HIS A 15 2.71 12.29 -6.69
N ILE A 16 2.02 11.18 -7.02
CA ILE A 16 2.54 10.16 -7.94
C ILE A 16 2.93 10.83 -9.27
N ASP A 17 4.03 10.42 -9.86
CA ASP A 17 4.56 10.94 -11.13
C ASP A 17 5.00 12.41 -11.13
N HIS A 18 5.01 13.15 -10.01
CA HIS A 18 5.55 14.53 -9.97
C HIS A 18 7.08 14.58 -10.02
N GLY A 19 7.77 13.43 -9.97
CA GLY A 19 9.21 13.31 -10.18
C GLY A 19 10.03 13.27 -8.89
N LYS A 20 9.45 12.78 -7.80
CA LYS A 20 10.10 12.60 -6.49
C LYS A 20 11.39 11.78 -6.59
N SER A 21 11.34 10.52 -7.07
CA SER A 21 12.50 9.61 -7.15
C SER A 21 13.58 10.17 -8.09
N THR A 22 13.17 10.81 -9.20
CA THR A 22 14.11 11.49 -10.10
C THR A 22 14.84 12.66 -9.43
N LEU A 23 14.12 13.44 -8.59
CA LEU A 23 14.77 14.51 -7.81
C LEU A 23 15.73 13.92 -6.77
N SER A 24 15.34 12.89 -6.05
CA SER A 24 16.20 12.18 -5.09
C SER A 24 17.52 11.73 -5.74
N ASP A 25 17.47 11.15 -6.94
CA ASP A 25 18.65 10.75 -7.71
C ASP A 25 19.55 11.96 -8.02
N ARG A 26 18.97 13.10 -8.44
CA ARG A 26 19.75 14.31 -8.76
C ARG A 26 20.40 14.92 -7.53
N LEU A 27 19.74 14.90 -6.37
CA LEU A 27 20.35 15.37 -5.12
C LEU A 27 21.53 14.48 -4.72
N ILE A 28 21.41 13.16 -4.84
CA ILE A 28 22.48 12.19 -4.58
C ILE A 28 23.67 12.42 -5.53
N GLU A 29 23.38 12.58 -6.83
CA GLU A 29 24.39 12.86 -7.86
C GLU A 29 25.15 14.17 -7.58
N LYS A 30 24.44 15.26 -7.26
CA LYS A 30 25.01 16.58 -6.97
C LYS A 30 25.89 16.58 -5.72
N CYS A 31 25.50 15.83 -4.69
CA CYS A 31 26.31 15.66 -3.49
C CYS A 31 27.51 14.72 -3.68
N GLY A 32 27.65 14.07 -4.85
CA GLY A 32 28.74 13.14 -5.12
C GLY A 32 28.76 11.92 -4.18
N ALA A 33 27.59 11.53 -3.68
CA ALA A 33 27.46 10.44 -2.70
C ALA A 33 27.63 9.05 -3.34
N VAL A 34 27.56 8.96 -4.67
CA VAL A 34 27.72 7.74 -5.47
C VAL A 34 28.64 8.05 -6.63
N GLU A 35 29.55 7.14 -6.98
CA GLU A 35 30.40 7.29 -8.14
C GLU A 35 29.55 7.24 -9.43
N GLN A 36 29.89 8.09 -10.42
CA GLN A 36 29.13 8.21 -11.67
C GLN A 36 28.90 6.88 -12.43
N ARG A 37 29.81 5.92 -12.28
CA ARG A 37 29.69 4.58 -12.88
C ARG A 37 28.72 3.65 -12.13
N GLU A 38 28.37 3.98 -10.88
CA GLU A 38 27.46 3.21 -10.00
C GLU A 38 26.08 3.89 -9.89
N MET A 39 25.91 5.06 -10.53
CA MET A 39 24.62 5.75 -10.60
C MET A 39 23.69 4.96 -11.53
N GLU A 40 22.57 4.54 -10.99
CA GLU A 40 21.43 3.94 -11.69
C GLU A 40 20.21 4.85 -11.52
N ASP A 41 19.26 4.76 -12.44
CA ASP A 41 17.98 5.46 -12.29
C ASP A 41 17.22 4.85 -11.09
N GLN A 42 16.62 5.72 -10.27
CA GLN A 42 15.88 5.32 -9.07
C GLN A 42 16.76 4.54 -8.07
N ILE A 43 17.94 5.09 -7.76
CA ILE A 43 18.95 4.42 -6.91
C ILE A 43 18.43 4.11 -5.49
N LEU A 44 17.45 4.87 -4.99
CA LEU A 44 16.80 4.63 -3.71
C LEU A 44 15.73 3.53 -3.78
N ASP A 45 15.16 3.28 -4.96
CA ASP A 45 14.16 2.25 -5.18
C ASP A 45 14.87 0.89 -5.37
N ASN A 46 15.04 0.15 -4.27
CA ASN A 46 15.84 -1.09 -4.27
C ASN A 46 15.08 -2.32 -4.76
N MET A 47 13.76 -2.28 -4.77
CA MET A 47 12.96 -3.39 -5.26
C MET A 47 12.76 -3.27 -6.77
N ASP A 48 12.88 -4.38 -7.48
CA ASP A 48 12.57 -4.41 -8.92
C ASP A 48 11.13 -3.92 -9.19
N LEU A 49 10.21 -4.22 -8.27
CA LEU A 49 8.81 -3.77 -8.33
C LEU A 49 8.65 -2.25 -8.23
N GLU A 50 9.47 -1.56 -7.42
CA GLU A 50 9.47 -0.10 -7.33
C GLU A 50 9.85 0.51 -8.67
N ARG A 51 10.93 -0.01 -9.28
CA ARG A 51 11.44 0.44 -10.58
C ARG A 51 10.47 0.14 -11.73
N GLU A 52 9.88 -1.06 -11.76
CA GLU A 52 8.92 -1.46 -12.79
C GLU A 52 7.62 -0.63 -12.74
N ARG A 53 7.14 -0.33 -11.54
CA ARG A 53 5.90 0.42 -11.32
C ARG A 53 6.10 1.93 -11.26
N GLY A 54 7.35 2.39 -11.15
CA GLY A 54 7.71 3.82 -11.02
C GLY A 54 7.22 4.46 -9.71
N ILE A 55 7.06 3.68 -8.64
CA ILE A 55 6.58 4.14 -7.34
C ILE A 55 7.51 3.70 -6.23
N THR A 56 7.78 4.55 -5.26
CA THR A 56 8.44 4.16 -4.01
C THR A 56 7.44 3.45 -3.12
N ILE A 57 7.77 2.23 -2.70
CA ILE A 57 6.94 1.39 -1.82
C ILE A 57 7.40 1.56 -0.38
N LYS A 58 8.71 1.48 -0.14
CA LYS A 58 9.30 1.57 1.20
C LYS A 58 10.11 2.84 1.37
N ALA A 59 9.91 3.52 2.50
CA ALA A 59 10.71 4.68 2.86
C ALA A 59 12.19 4.30 3.02
N ARG A 60 13.09 5.17 2.54
CA ARG A 60 14.53 4.98 2.66
C ARG A 60 15.23 6.25 3.10
N ALA A 61 16.12 6.12 4.09
CA ALA A 61 16.92 7.24 4.57
C ALA A 61 18.35 7.15 4.03
N VAL A 62 18.93 8.28 3.64
CA VAL A 62 20.32 8.39 3.19
C VAL A 62 20.95 9.69 3.67
N GLY A 63 22.18 9.60 4.13
CA GLY A 63 22.99 10.76 4.52
C GLY A 63 23.87 11.23 3.35
N LEU A 64 23.73 12.49 2.99
CA LEU A 64 24.47 13.18 1.93
C LEU A 64 25.39 14.24 2.55
N ASN A 65 26.60 14.36 2.05
CA ASN A 65 27.51 15.45 2.44
C ASN A 65 27.45 16.53 1.34
N TYR A 66 27.12 17.74 1.72
CA TYR A 66 27.00 18.87 0.82
C TYR A 66 27.84 20.04 1.29
N LYS A 67 28.60 20.64 0.37
CA LYS A 67 29.31 21.89 0.59
C LYS A 67 28.48 23.03 0.05
N ALA A 68 27.87 23.83 0.93
CA ALA A 68 26.98 24.91 0.56
C ALA A 68 27.71 26.14 0.04
N ALA A 69 26.95 27.10 -0.51
CA ALA A 69 27.47 28.34 -1.06
C ALA A 69 28.11 29.24 0.01
N ASP A 70 27.75 29.09 1.27
CA ASP A 70 28.37 29.76 2.44
C ASP A 70 29.79 29.23 2.75
N GLY A 71 30.20 28.14 2.10
CA GLY A 71 31.51 27.48 2.27
C GLY A 71 31.55 26.42 3.38
N GLU A 72 30.49 26.26 4.16
CA GLU A 72 30.38 25.26 5.24
C GLU A 72 29.97 23.90 4.66
N ASN A 73 30.28 22.84 5.42
CA ASN A 73 29.86 21.48 5.09
C ASN A 73 28.64 21.10 5.89
N TYR A 74 27.63 20.61 5.21
CA TYR A 74 26.37 20.13 5.80
C TYR A 74 26.21 18.62 5.62
N THR A 75 25.55 18.00 6.60
CA THR A 75 24.99 16.65 6.47
C THR A 75 23.50 16.79 6.18
N LEU A 76 23.08 16.35 5.01
CA LEU A 76 21.70 16.34 4.55
C LEU A 76 21.17 14.91 4.67
N ASN A 77 20.33 14.65 5.63
CA ASN A 77 19.65 13.34 5.79
C ASN A 77 18.33 13.39 5.02
N LEU A 78 18.35 12.82 3.82
CA LEU A 78 17.16 12.65 2.99
C LEU A 78 16.42 11.38 3.40
N ILE A 79 15.14 11.51 3.73
CA ILE A 79 14.24 10.38 3.96
C ILE A 79 13.23 10.36 2.81
N ASP A 80 13.43 9.46 1.84
CA ASP A 80 12.54 9.27 0.72
C ASP A 80 11.27 8.55 1.15
N THR A 81 10.09 9.06 0.77
CA THR A 81 8.79 8.56 1.21
C THR A 81 7.96 8.04 0.05
N PRO A 82 7.09 7.03 0.26
CA PRO A 82 6.09 6.66 -0.73
C PRO A 82 5.17 7.84 -1.11
N GLY A 83 4.68 7.84 -2.35
CA GLY A 83 3.73 8.85 -2.82
C GLY A 83 2.27 8.37 -2.87
N HIS A 84 2.00 7.09 -2.62
CA HIS A 84 0.67 6.50 -2.78
C HIS A 84 -0.13 6.46 -1.46
N VAL A 85 -1.45 6.66 -1.54
CA VAL A 85 -2.35 6.70 -0.38
C VAL A 85 -2.29 5.45 0.51
N ASP A 86 -2.11 4.26 -0.08
CA ASP A 86 -1.99 3.01 0.67
C ASP A 86 -0.81 3.02 1.65
N PHE A 87 0.21 3.86 1.38
CA PHE A 87 1.43 3.96 2.19
C PHE A 87 1.49 5.19 3.10
N ASN A 88 0.37 5.88 3.35
CA ASN A 88 0.32 7.05 4.25
C ASN A 88 0.92 6.76 5.63
N TYR A 89 0.84 5.52 6.10
CA TYR A 89 1.49 5.08 7.34
C TYR A 89 3.02 5.20 7.27
N GLU A 90 3.64 4.78 6.16
CA GLU A 90 5.09 4.92 5.90
C GLU A 90 5.49 6.40 5.82
N VAL A 91 4.68 7.22 5.13
CA VAL A 91 4.90 8.67 5.02
C VAL A 91 4.90 9.33 6.40
N SER A 92 3.88 9.08 7.22
CA SER A 92 3.77 9.67 8.56
C SER A 92 4.98 9.33 9.45
N ARG A 93 5.50 8.11 9.37
CA ARG A 93 6.69 7.68 10.13
C ARG A 93 7.96 8.41 9.71
N SER A 94 8.13 8.53 8.41
CA SER A 94 9.30 9.20 7.82
C SER A 94 9.31 10.68 8.16
N LEU A 95 8.16 11.35 8.07
CA LEU A 95 8.01 12.76 8.40
C LEU A 95 8.33 13.05 9.87
N ALA A 96 7.94 12.19 10.80
CA ALA A 96 8.26 12.37 12.22
C ALA A 96 9.76 12.31 12.55
N ALA A 97 10.60 11.84 11.64
CA ALA A 97 12.06 11.83 11.79
C ALA A 97 12.74 13.08 11.18
N CYS A 98 11.96 14.00 10.59
CA CYS A 98 12.44 15.17 9.86
C CYS A 98 12.13 16.49 10.59
N GLU A 99 12.83 17.54 10.19
CA GLU A 99 12.56 18.94 10.52
C GLU A 99 11.96 19.71 9.34
N GLY A 100 12.08 19.20 8.11
CA GLY A 100 11.52 19.84 6.92
C GLY A 100 11.05 18.83 5.87
N ALA A 101 10.27 19.34 4.92
CA ALA A 101 9.78 18.58 3.78
C ALA A 101 9.91 19.41 2.48
N VAL A 102 10.48 18.81 1.45
CA VAL A 102 10.50 19.37 0.10
C VAL A 102 9.24 18.90 -0.63
N LEU A 103 8.35 19.84 -0.93
CA LEU A 103 7.11 19.60 -1.64
C LEU A 103 7.31 19.74 -3.16
N VAL A 104 7.35 18.64 -3.88
CA VAL A 104 7.55 18.65 -5.34
C VAL A 104 6.20 18.68 -6.05
N VAL A 105 6.00 19.73 -6.87
CA VAL A 105 4.79 19.92 -7.67
C VAL A 105 5.13 19.98 -9.15
N ASP A 106 4.39 19.26 -9.98
CA ASP A 106 4.56 19.26 -11.45
C ASP A 106 4.06 20.59 -12.04
N ALA A 107 4.91 21.28 -12.80
CA ALA A 107 4.61 22.56 -13.46
C ALA A 107 3.44 22.48 -14.45
N SER A 108 3.08 21.29 -14.93
CA SER A 108 1.98 21.10 -15.88
C SER A 108 0.67 20.69 -15.22
N GLN A 109 0.74 19.88 -14.15
CA GLN A 109 -0.44 19.34 -13.46
C GLN A 109 -0.92 20.25 -12.31
N GLY A 110 0.02 20.81 -11.53
CA GLY A 110 -0.30 21.65 -10.38
C GLY A 110 -0.60 20.85 -9.11
N VAL A 111 -1.43 21.41 -8.23
CA VAL A 111 -1.79 20.82 -6.93
C VAL A 111 -2.82 19.70 -7.13
N GLU A 112 -2.53 18.52 -6.58
CA GLU A 112 -3.40 17.33 -6.62
C GLU A 112 -3.72 16.82 -5.20
N ALA A 113 -4.64 15.82 -5.06
CA ALA A 113 -5.11 15.36 -3.75
C ALA A 113 -4.00 14.89 -2.82
N GLN A 114 -3.05 14.10 -3.34
CA GLN A 114 -1.92 13.63 -2.52
C GLN A 114 -0.93 14.76 -2.18
N THR A 115 -0.85 15.81 -3.00
CA THR A 115 -0.11 17.02 -2.65
C THR A 115 -0.65 17.61 -1.36
N LEU A 116 -1.98 17.78 -1.26
CA LEU A 116 -2.64 18.31 -0.06
C LEU A 116 -2.51 17.36 1.13
N SER A 117 -2.84 16.09 0.94
CA SER A 117 -2.79 15.08 2.01
C SER A 117 -1.40 14.97 2.62
N ASN A 118 -0.34 14.88 1.81
CA ASN A 118 1.03 14.82 2.27
C ASN A 118 1.49 16.13 2.94
N THR A 119 1.02 17.27 2.43
CA THR A 119 1.30 18.58 3.05
C THR A 119 0.68 18.68 4.44
N TYR A 120 -0.57 18.27 4.61
CA TYR A 120 -1.21 18.25 5.94
C TYR A 120 -0.50 17.29 6.90
N LEU A 121 -0.07 16.12 6.45
CA LEU A 121 0.75 15.21 7.28
C LEU A 121 2.08 15.85 7.69
N ALA A 122 2.72 16.65 6.82
CA ALA A 122 3.93 17.38 7.17
C ALA A 122 3.66 18.49 8.19
N LEU A 123 2.57 19.25 8.02
CA LEU A 123 2.15 20.28 8.97
C LEU A 123 1.78 19.70 10.34
N ASP A 124 1.10 18.57 10.40
CA ASP A 124 0.77 17.86 11.64
C ASP A 124 2.03 17.43 12.42
N ASN A 125 3.14 17.21 11.72
CA ASN A 125 4.46 16.93 12.30
C ASN A 125 5.29 18.20 12.55
N ASN A 126 4.71 19.41 12.36
CA ASN A 126 5.38 20.71 12.52
C ASN A 126 6.63 20.88 11.64
N LEU A 127 6.63 20.34 10.42
CA LEU A 127 7.74 20.47 9.48
C LEU A 127 7.69 21.81 8.74
N GLU A 128 8.87 22.35 8.44
CA GLU A 128 9.01 23.43 7.47
C GLU A 128 8.85 22.87 6.05
N ILE A 129 7.97 23.49 5.24
CA ILE A 129 7.65 22.98 3.90
C ILE A 129 8.26 23.90 2.87
N LEU A 130 9.11 23.32 2.00
CA LEU A 130 9.80 23.99 0.91
C LEU A 130 9.21 23.56 -0.44
N PRO A 131 8.40 24.40 -1.10
CA PRO A 131 7.84 24.05 -2.41
C PRO A 131 8.91 24.09 -3.50
N VAL A 132 8.83 23.14 -4.44
CA VAL A 132 9.72 23.04 -5.61
C VAL A 132 8.86 22.73 -6.83
N ILE A 133 8.99 23.53 -7.89
CA ILE A 133 8.24 23.39 -9.14
C ILE A 133 9.07 22.58 -10.13
N ASN A 134 8.64 21.35 -10.40
CA ASN A 134 9.39 20.42 -11.26
C ASN A 134 8.78 20.30 -12.67
N LYS A 135 9.54 19.73 -13.59
CA LYS A 135 9.18 19.47 -14.99
C LYS A 135 8.93 20.73 -15.82
N ILE A 136 9.70 21.78 -15.57
CA ILE A 136 9.64 23.03 -16.36
C ILE A 136 10.04 22.84 -17.84
N ASP A 137 10.64 21.70 -18.17
CA ASP A 137 11.02 21.30 -19.53
C ASP A 137 9.82 20.85 -20.39
N LEU A 138 8.65 20.61 -19.80
CA LEU A 138 7.45 20.19 -20.53
C LEU A 138 6.81 21.36 -21.28
N PRO A 139 6.29 21.13 -22.50
CA PRO A 139 5.61 22.19 -23.27
C PRO A 139 4.37 22.79 -22.60
N ALA A 140 3.71 22.03 -21.72
CA ALA A 140 2.53 22.45 -20.98
C ALA A 140 2.86 23.04 -19.60
N ALA A 141 4.14 23.21 -19.26
CA ALA A 141 4.56 23.74 -17.97
C ALA A 141 4.17 25.22 -17.82
N ASP A 142 3.56 25.53 -16.67
CA ASP A 142 3.23 26.90 -16.26
C ASP A 142 3.62 27.09 -14.79
N PRO A 143 4.90 27.34 -14.50
CA PRO A 143 5.40 27.45 -13.13
C PRO A 143 4.73 28.56 -12.33
N HIS A 144 4.42 29.71 -12.97
CA HIS A 144 3.82 30.84 -12.29
C HIS A 144 2.41 30.48 -11.77
N ARG A 145 1.59 29.89 -12.62
CA ARG A 145 0.26 29.40 -12.24
C ARG A 145 0.33 28.41 -11.06
N VAL A 146 1.27 27.46 -11.10
CA VAL A 146 1.40 26.45 -10.04
C VAL A 146 1.86 27.07 -8.72
N LYS A 147 2.72 28.07 -8.75
CA LYS A 147 3.10 28.84 -7.55
C LYS A 147 1.89 29.56 -6.93
N GLU A 148 1.06 30.22 -7.76
CA GLU A 148 -0.18 30.83 -7.32
C GLU A 148 -1.14 29.78 -6.71
N GLU A 149 -1.32 28.62 -7.36
CA GLU A 149 -2.12 27.51 -6.83
C GLU A 149 -1.63 27.03 -5.45
N ILE A 150 -0.33 26.90 -5.24
CA ILE A 150 0.24 26.50 -3.94
C ILE A 150 -0.09 27.57 -2.87
N GLU A 151 0.07 28.84 -3.17
CA GLU A 151 -0.24 29.91 -2.21
C GLU A 151 -1.73 30.01 -1.90
N GLU A 152 -2.61 29.90 -2.91
CA GLU A 152 -4.05 30.02 -2.75
C GLU A 152 -4.68 28.78 -2.09
N ILE A 153 -4.26 27.57 -2.48
CA ILE A 153 -4.88 26.32 -2.04
C ILE A 153 -4.26 25.80 -0.74
N ILE A 154 -2.93 25.85 -0.64
CA ILE A 154 -2.19 25.28 0.50
C ILE A 154 -1.92 26.35 1.56
N GLY A 155 -1.71 27.60 1.14
CA GLY A 155 -1.45 28.72 2.03
C GLY A 155 0.02 28.85 2.48
N ILE A 156 0.97 28.26 1.73
CA ILE A 156 2.41 28.39 1.98
C ILE A 156 3.05 29.30 0.91
N PRO A 157 4.08 30.14 1.26
CA PRO A 157 4.76 30.97 0.28
C PRO A 157 5.43 30.13 -0.81
N ALA A 158 5.19 30.44 -2.09
CA ALA A 158 5.70 29.68 -3.22
C ALA A 158 6.28 30.53 -4.35
N MET A 159 6.11 31.87 -4.32
CA MET A 159 6.58 32.71 -5.43
C MET A 159 8.09 32.65 -5.66
N ASP A 160 8.87 32.45 -4.59
CA ASP A 160 10.33 32.30 -4.66
C ASP A 160 10.78 30.84 -4.82
N ALA A 161 9.85 29.88 -4.93
CA ALA A 161 10.15 28.45 -5.04
C ALA A 161 11.05 28.15 -6.26
N PRO A 162 12.05 27.27 -6.11
CA PRO A 162 12.92 26.87 -7.21
C PRO A 162 12.13 26.21 -8.36
N GLU A 163 12.41 26.65 -9.58
CA GLU A 163 11.87 26.07 -10.81
C GLU A 163 12.91 25.12 -11.41
N ILE A 164 12.60 23.84 -11.48
CA ILE A 164 13.56 22.80 -11.83
C ILE A 164 13.06 21.86 -12.94
N SER A 165 14.00 21.18 -13.56
CA SER A 165 13.73 19.92 -14.24
C SER A 165 14.68 18.85 -13.69
N ALA A 166 14.15 17.96 -12.87
CA ALA A 166 14.92 16.82 -12.35
C ALA A 166 15.41 15.92 -13.50
N LYS A 167 14.58 15.70 -14.52
CA LYS A 167 14.94 14.91 -15.69
C LYS A 167 16.08 15.53 -16.50
N ALA A 168 16.02 16.84 -16.76
CA ALA A 168 17.03 17.56 -17.53
C ALA A 168 18.21 18.07 -16.67
N ASN A 169 18.23 17.79 -15.36
CA ASN A 169 19.24 18.23 -14.39
C ASN A 169 19.39 19.79 -14.37
N ILE A 170 18.24 20.49 -14.43
CA ILE A 170 18.19 21.95 -14.45
C ILE A 170 17.92 22.46 -13.04
N ASN A 171 18.73 23.40 -12.56
CA ASN A 171 18.56 24.18 -11.34
C ASN A 171 18.46 23.33 -10.03
N ILE A 172 19.05 22.14 -9.99
CA ILE A 172 19.01 21.25 -8.82
C ILE A 172 19.78 21.83 -7.62
N ASP A 173 20.86 22.57 -7.88
CA ASP A 173 21.67 23.20 -6.82
C ASP A 173 20.84 24.20 -6.00
N ALA A 174 19.84 24.87 -6.61
CA ALA A 174 18.93 25.74 -5.89
C ALA A 174 18.09 25.02 -4.83
N VAL A 175 17.70 23.77 -5.10
CA VAL A 175 16.97 22.95 -4.11
C VAL A 175 17.86 22.60 -2.92
N LEU A 176 19.15 22.28 -3.15
CA LEU A 176 20.10 21.99 -2.07
C LEU A 176 20.35 23.21 -1.19
N GLU A 177 20.52 24.40 -1.80
CA GLU A 177 20.67 25.65 -1.05
C GLU A 177 19.40 26.02 -0.28
N ASP A 178 18.22 25.75 -0.88
CA ASP A 178 16.94 25.99 -0.23
C ASP A 178 16.76 25.07 1.01
N VAL A 179 17.14 23.80 0.90
CA VAL A 179 17.17 22.86 2.05
C VAL A 179 18.13 23.33 3.13
N VAL A 180 19.34 23.80 2.78
CA VAL A 180 20.32 24.29 3.76
C VAL A 180 19.80 25.51 4.52
N ASN A 181 19.15 26.44 3.81
CA ASN A 181 18.71 27.72 4.37
C ASN A 181 17.32 27.63 5.01
N GLY A 182 16.40 26.82 4.46
CA GLY A 182 15.01 26.76 4.85
C GLY A 182 14.73 25.70 5.93
N VAL A 183 15.35 24.51 5.85
CA VAL A 183 15.12 23.46 6.86
C VAL A 183 15.85 23.83 8.16
N PRO A 184 15.16 23.90 9.31
CA PRO A 184 15.82 24.19 10.57
C PRO A 184 16.78 23.08 11.00
N ALA A 185 17.84 23.45 11.71
CA ALA A 185 18.74 22.48 12.32
C ALA A 185 18.01 21.70 13.42
N PRO A 186 18.32 20.39 13.58
CA PRO A 186 17.70 19.58 14.61
C PRO A 186 18.05 20.12 16.01
N LYS A 187 17.06 20.06 16.90
CA LYS A 187 17.22 20.42 18.32
C LYS A 187 17.57 19.18 19.13
N GLY A 188 18.16 19.35 20.31
CA GLY A 188 18.46 18.28 21.25
C GLY A 188 19.78 18.51 21.98
N ASP A 189 19.94 17.86 23.14
CA ASP A 189 21.16 17.93 23.96
C ASP A 189 21.91 16.59 23.89
N PRO A 190 23.11 16.54 23.30
CA PRO A 190 23.90 15.31 23.22
C PRO A 190 24.35 14.77 24.60
N ASN A 191 24.30 15.57 25.65
CA ASN A 191 24.65 15.17 27.02
C ASN A 191 23.44 14.70 27.86
N ALA A 192 22.23 14.84 27.34
CA ALA A 192 21.01 14.32 27.98
C ALA A 192 20.95 12.79 27.94
N PRO A 193 20.04 12.15 28.71
CA PRO A 193 19.75 10.73 28.52
C PRO A 193 19.34 10.41 27.07
N LEU A 194 19.82 9.29 26.54
CA LEU A 194 19.49 8.87 25.18
C LEU A 194 17.98 8.81 24.98
N LYS A 195 17.52 9.44 23.91
CA LYS A 195 16.13 9.46 23.45
C LYS A 195 16.13 9.41 21.93
N ALA A 196 15.91 8.23 21.37
CA ALA A 196 15.90 8.01 19.92
C ALA A 196 14.61 7.32 19.49
N LEU A 197 14.10 7.68 18.31
CA LEU A 197 12.90 7.14 17.70
C LEU A 197 13.27 6.07 16.69
N ILE A 198 12.67 4.90 16.78
CA ILE A 198 12.74 3.90 15.72
C ILE A 198 11.76 4.28 14.63
N PHE A 199 12.24 4.68 13.45
CA PHE A 199 11.35 5.01 12.34
C PHE A 199 11.21 3.88 11.33
N ASP A 200 12.17 2.92 11.28
CA ASP A 200 12.07 1.71 10.47
C ASP A 200 12.99 0.62 11.01
N SER A 201 12.82 -0.61 10.50
CA SER A 201 13.73 -1.74 10.77
C SER A 201 13.80 -2.68 9.57
N GLN A 202 14.93 -3.34 9.41
CA GLN A 202 15.18 -4.30 8.34
C GLN A 202 15.89 -5.53 8.88
N TYR A 203 15.52 -6.70 8.39
CA TYR A 203 16.24 -7.93 8.66
C TYR A 203 17.29 -8.18 7.58
N ASP A 204 18.52 -8.39 8.01
CA ASP A 204 19.64 -8.79 7.18
C ASP A 204 20.14 -10.17 7.61
N ASN A 205 20.39 -11.07 6.64
CA ASN A 205 20.78 -12.45 6.94
C ASN A 205 22.14 -12.57 7.65
N TYR A 206 23.00 -11.56 7.53
CA TYR A 206 24.36 -11.55 8.10
C TYR A 206 24.46 -10.71 9.38
N ARG A 207 23.74 -9.58 9.44
CA ARG A 207 23.79 -8.60 10.54
C ARG A 207 22.64 -8.76 11.54
N GLY A 208 21.64 -9.56 11.21
CA GLY A 208 20.41 -9.67 11.99
C GLY A 208 19.50 -8.45 11.78
N VAL A 209 18.85 -7.99 12.85
CA VAL A 209 17.98 -6.82 12.78
C VAL A 209 18.81 -5.55 12.76
N ILE A 210 18.66 -4.76 11.69
CA ILE A 210 19.18 -3.40 11.56
C ILE A 210 18.03 -2.47 11.93
N VAL A 211 18.24 -1.62 12.94
CA VAL A 211 17.22 -0.69 13.43
C VAL A 211 17.60 0.72 13.00
N PHE A 212 16.71 1.39 12.27
CA PHE A 212 16.91 2.77 11.82
C PHE A 212 16.33 3.74 12.84
N ILE A 213 17.17 4.68 13.27
CA ILE A 213 16.83 5.61 14.35
C ILE A 213 17.09 7.06 13.99
N ARG A 214 16.27 7.93 14.59
CA ARG A 214 16.49 9.37 14.71
C ARG A 214 16.81 9.67 16.17
N VAL A 215 18.02 10.19 16.46
CA VAL A 215 18.43 10.57 17.81
C VAL A 215 17.91 11.98 18.12
N PHE A 216 17.02 12.11 19.11
CA PHE A 216 16.49 13.40 19.57
C PHE A 216 17.38 14.00 20.66
N ASP A 217 17.74 13.21 21.67
CA ASP A 217 18.63 13.61 22.77
C ASP A 217 19.65 12.51 23.07
N GLY A 218 20.77 12.88 23.67
CA GLY A 218 21.81 11.95 24.09
C GLY A 218 22.67 11.46 22.94
N THR A 219 23.40 10.39 23.22
CA THR A 219 24.29 9.70 22.28
C THR A 219 24.15 8.19 22.41
N VAL A 220 24.30 7.48 21.29
CA VAL A 220 24.42 6.02 21.26
C VAL A 220 25.70 5.63 20.53
N HIS A 221 26.44 4.67 21.09
CA HIS A 221 27.69 4.17 20.54
C HIS A 221 27.76 2.66 20.62
N LYS A 222 28.73 2.07 19.97
CA LYS A 222 29.02 0.65 20.13
C LYS A 222 29.23 0.31 21.62
N ASP A 223 28.73 -0.87 22.00
CA ASP A 223 28.72 -1.39 23.38
C ASP A 223 27.75 -0.70 24.35
N SER A 224 26.99 0.32 23.94
CA SER A 224 25.90 0.89 24.75
C SER A 224 24.86 -0.19 25.10
N GLU A 225 24.38 -0.19 26.34
CA GLU A 225 23.22 -0.97 26.74
C GLU A 225 21.96 -0.14 26.55
N ILE A 226 21.13 -0.54 25.61
CA ILE A 226 19.86 0.15 25.28
C ILE A 226 18.67 -0.56 25.87
N LEU A 227 17.61 0.22 26.12
CA LEU A 227 16.29 -0.24 26.53
C LEU A 227 15.26 0.21 25.50
N LEU A 228 14.47 -0.73 24.99
CA LEU A 228 13.28 -0.48 24.17
C LEU A 228 12.11 -0.21 25.12
N MET A 229 11.54 1.01 25.08
CA MET A 229 10.60 1.44 26.12
C MET A 229 9.24 0.72 26.05
N SER A 230 8.78 0.31 24.85
CA SER A 230 7.49 -0.37 24.69
C SER A 230 7.49 -1.79 25.23
N THR A 231 8.59 -2.52 25.02
CA THR A 231 8.70 -3.94 25.39
C THR A 231 9.45 -4.15 26.70
N GLY A 232 10.24 -3.15 27.14
CA GLY A 232 11.17 -3.29 28.26
C GLY A 232 12.38 -4.17 27.96
N ALA A 233 12.59 -4.57 26.71
CA ALA A 233 13.70 -5.40 26.29
C ALA A 233 15.02 -4.61 26.31
N LYS A 234 16.09 -5.27 26.77
CA LYS A 234 17.43 -4.68 26.83
C LYS A 234 18.35 -5.38 25.87
N TYR A 235 19.14 -4.58 25.15
CA TYR A 235 20.08 -5.09 24.17
C TYR A 235 21.41 -4.35 24.26
N LYS A 236 22.48 -5.04 23.89
CA LYS A 236 23.79 -4.43 23.72
C LYS A 236 24.00 -4.09 22.24
N VAL A 237 24.32 -2.83 21.96
CA VAL A 237 24.63 -2.33 20.62
C VAL A 237 25.95 -2.92 20.14
N LEU A 238 25.93 -3.52 18.95
CA LEU A 238 27.08 -4.12 18.30
C LEU A 238 27.78 -3.15 17.35
N GLU A 239 27.00 -2.37 16.63
CA GLU A 239 27.45 -1.41 15.64
C GLU A 239 26.47 -0.26 15.56
N VAL A 240 26.96 0.94 15.31
CA VAL A 240 26.20 2.14 14.95
C VAL A 240 26.79 2.74 13.68
N GLY A 241 25.99 3.45 12.89
CA GLY A 241 26.49 4.09 11.67
C GLY A 241 25.47 4.96 10.96
N HIS A 242 25.96 5.64 9.92
CA HIS A 242 25.16 6.45 9.02
C HIS A 242 24.67 5.65 7.81
N LEU A 243 23.58 6.08 7.25
CA LEU A 243 23.00 5.49 6.04
C LEU A 243 23.63 6.14 4.81
N ARG A 244 23.98 5.34 3.80
CA ARG A 244 24.50 5.81 2.52
C ARG A 244 23.59 5.33 1.37
N PRO A 245 23.61 5.97 0.21
CA PRO A 245 22.87 5.49 -0.95
C PRO A 245 23.22 4.03 -1.28
N ILE A 246 24.49 3.67 -1.15
CA ILE A 246 24.98 2.30 -1.30
C ILE A 246 25.62 1.84 0.02
N GLY A 247 24.93 0.94 0.72
CA GLY A 247 25.42 0.30 1.94
C GLY A 247 25.28 1.12 3.22
N LEU A 248 26.02 0.69 4.24
CA LEU A 248 26.01 1.23 5.60
C LEU A 248 27.42 1.72 5.94
N ASP A 249 27.53 2.85 6.62
CA ASP A 249 28.79 3.50 6.98
C ASP A 249 28.96 3.50 8.51
N PRO A 250 29.67 2.51 9.08
CA PRO A 250 29.87 2.44 10.52
C PRO A 250 30.60 3.67 11.08
N CYS A 251 30.14 4.17 12.21
CA CYS A 251 30.75 5.30 12.90
C CYS A 251 31.00 5.01 14.39
N ALA A 252 31.64 5.93 15.09
CA ALA A 252 31.94 5.76 16.51
C ALA A 252 30.68 5.92 17.37
N GLU A 253 29.86 6.92 17.05
CA GLU A 253 28.63 7.28 17.79
C GLU A 253 27.64 8.02 16.90
N LEU A 254 26.36 7.99 17.28
CA LEU A 254 25.30 8.85 16.78
C LEU A 254 24.84 9.74 17.92
N ALA A 255 24.78 11.05 17.68
CA ALA A 255 24.43 12.07 18.68
C ALA A 255 23.08 12.72 18.37
N ALA A 256 22.60 13.56 19.29
CA ALA A 256 21.39 14.35 19.10
C ALA A 256 21.42 15.09 17.75
N GLY A 257 20.40 14.88 16.92
CA GLY A 257 20.30 15.40 15.57
C GLY A 257 20.56 14.37 14.48
N ASP A 258 21.29 13.30 14.74
CA ASP A 258 21.66 12.31 13.73
C ASP A 258 20.50 11.38 13.34
N VAL A 259 20.47 11.02 12.06
CA VAL A 259 19.71 9.90 11.50
C VAL A 259 20.72 8.81 11.13
N GLY A 260 20.48 7.60 11.61
CA GLY A 260 21.40 6.50 11.39
C GLY A 260 20.80 5.14 11.74
N TYR A 261 21.65 4.18 11.95
CA TYR A 261 21.26 2.83 12.34
C TYR A 261 22.06 2.31 13.52
N PHE A 262 21.50 1.33 14.19
CA PHE A 262 22.28 0.41 15.02
C PHE A 262 21.93 -1.05 14.74
N THR A 263 22.86 -1.93 15.07
CA THR A 263 22.61 -3.36 15.16
C THR A 263 22.83 -3.82 16.61
N ALA A 264 22.01 -4.75 17.04
CA ALA A 264 22.12 -5.37 18.36
C ALA A 264 21.79 -6.87 18.21
N SER A 265 22.09 -7.67 19.26
CA SER A 265 21.76 -9.10 19.23
C SER A 265 20.26 -9.37 19.38
N ILE A 266 19.45 -8.69 18.59
CA ILE A 266 17.99 -8.83 18.60
C ILE A 266 17.62 -10.10 17.86
N LYS A 267 17.05 -11.07 18.61
CA LYS A 267 16.69 -12.37 18.05
C LYS A 267 15.27 -12.38 17.49
N ASN A 268 14.37 -11.62 18.12
CA ASN A 268 12.98 -11.51 17.70
C ASN A 268 12.74 -10.12 17.14
N VAL A 269 12.43 -10.04 15.86
CA VAL A 269 12.08 -8.75 15.23
C VAL A 269 10.80 -8.16 15.84
N SER A 270 9.91 -8.99 16.35
CA SER A 270 8.74 -8.54 17.12
C SER A 270 9.08 -7.70 18.35
N ASP A 271 10.33 -7.68 18.82
CA ASP A 271 10.75 -6.82 19.93
C ASP A 271 11.03 -5.39 19.47
N THR A 272 11.29 -5.17 18.16
CA THR A 272 11.51 -3.84 17.58
C THR A 272 10.23 -3.32 16.96
N HIS A 273 9.49 -2.54 17.72
CA HIS A 273 8.32 -1.85 17.19
C HIS A 273 8.72 -0.52 16.57
N VAL A 274 8.33 -0.29 15.32
CA VAL A 274 8.47 1.01 14.68
C VAL A 274 7.61 2.03 15.45
N GLY A 275 8.22 3.17 15.79
CA GLY A 275 7.62 4.18 16.69
C GLY A 275 8.00 4.01 18.16
N ASP A 276 8.76 2.97 18.51
CA ASP A 276 9.26 2.82 19.87
C ASP A 276 10.40 3.80 20.18
N THR A 277 10.56 4.10 21.45
CA THR A 277 11.65 4.91 21.96
C THR A 277 12.79 4.04 22.46
N VAL A 278 13.99 4.31 21.95
CA VAL A 278 15.25 3.73 22.43
C VAL A 278 15.86 4.66 23.44
N THR A 279 16.22 4.12 24.60
CA THR A 279 16.92 4.88 25.68
C THR A 279 18.09 4.09 26.25
N ASP A 280 18.93 4.74 27.06
CA ASP A 280 20.01 4.07 27.78
C ASP A 280 19.44 3.21 28.92
N ALA A 281 19.88 1.96 29.02
CA ALA A 281 19.36 1.03 30.02
C ALA A 281 19.80 1.35 31.46
N GLY A 282 20.94 2.07 31.62
CA GLY A 282 21.46 2.51 32.91
C GLY A 282 20.90 3.87 33.37
N LYS A 283 20.53 4.73 32.41
CA LYS A 283 19.98 6.06 32.64
C LYS A 283 18.83 6.35 31.68
N PRO A 284 17.68 5.67 31.85
CA PRO A 284 16.57 5.82 30.93
C PRO A 284 15.94 7.21 30.96
N THR A 285 15.45 7.67 29.79
CA THR A 285 14.64 8.90 29.73
C THR A 285 13.31 8.69 30.47
N ALA A 286 12.79 9.78 31.07
CA ALA A 286 11.54 9.70 31.84
C ALA A 286 10.29 9.51 30.97
N GLU A 287 10.30 10.03 29.74
CA GLU A 287 9.15 10.04 28.85
C GLU A 287 9.52 9.46 27.47
N ALA A 288 8.69 8.54 27.00
CA ALA A 288 8.79 8.06 25.64
C ALA A 288 8.40 9.16 24.63
N LEU A 289 8.96 9.07 23.43
CA LEU A 289 8.50 9.87 22.29
C LEU A 289 7.06 9.48 21.94
N PRO A 290 6.27 10.39 21.37
CA PRO A 290 4.96 10.02 20.81
C PRO A 290 5.18 8.91 19.77
N GLY A 291 4.66 7.72 20.06
CA GLY A 291 4.74 6.59 19.15
C GLY A 291 3.79 6.75 17.96
N TYR A 292 3.99 5.92 16.94
CA TYR A 292 3.08 5.88 15.81
C TYR A 292 1.79 5.13 16.17
N ARG A 293 0.69 5.53 15.54
CA ARG A 293 -0.51 4.71 15.58
C ARG A 293 -0.23 3.42 14.79
N PRO A 294 -0.58 2.24 15.30
CA PRO A 294 -0.37 1.00 14.56
C PRO A 294 -1.15 1.05 13.24
N ALA A 295 -0.51 0.58 12.16
CA ALA A 295 -1.18 0.42 10.88
C ALA A 295 -2.37 -0.54 11.05
N ARG A 296 -3.52 -0.16 10.53
CA ARG A 296 -4.72 -1.00 10.55
C ARG A 296 -4.98 -1.52 9.14
N PRO A 297 -4.94 -2.85 8.95
CA PRO A 297 -5.31 -3.42 7.66
C PRO A 297 -6.75 -3.05 7.29
N MET A 298 -6.96 -2.70 6.03
CA MET A 298 -8.26 -2.34 5.47
C MET A 298 -8.79 -3.37 4.49
N VAL A 299 -7.89 -4.09 3.81
CA VAL A 299 -8.20 -5.10 2.80
C VAL A 299 -7.69 -6.45 3.28
N PHE A 300 -8.50 -7.48 3.14
CA PHE A 300 -8.19 -8.84 3.57
C PHE A 300 -8.40 -9.83 2.44
N CYS A 301 -7.45 -10.75 2.24
CA CYS A 301 -7.65 -11.90 1.37
C CYS A 301 -6.98 -13.15 1.95
N GLY A 302 -7.44 -14.32 1.54
CA GLY A 302 -6.76 -15.59 1.79
C GLY A 302 -5.68 -15.79 0.73
N ILE A 303 -4.47 -16.18 1.16
CA ILE A 303 -3.36 -16.57 0.28
C ILE A 303 -3.06 -18.04 0.50
N TYR A 304 -3.05 -18.79 -0.60
CA TYR A 304 -2.82 -20.23 -0.61
C TYR A 304 -1.75 -20.56 -1.65
N THR A 305 -1.06 -21.67 -1.48
CA THR A 305 -0.16 -22.20 -2.51
C THR A 305 -0.93 -23.13 -3.44
N GLU A 306 -0.65 -23.11 -4.76
CA GLU A 306 -1.23 -24.03 -5.72
C GLU A 306 -0.93 -25.49 -5.32
N ASP A 307 0.31 -25.77 -4.91
CA ASP A 307 0.72 -27.03 -4.30
C ASP A 307 0.66 -26.92 -2.77
N GLY A 308 -0.32 -27.58 -2.15
CA GLY A 308 -0.48 -27.59 -0.69
C GLY A 308 0.73 -28.09 0.10
N SER A 309 1.71 -28.78 -0.53
CA SER A 309 2.96 -29.20 0.11
C SER A 309 3.88 -28.01 0.41
N LYS A 310 3.72 -26.88 -0.31
CA LYS A 310 4.48 -25.64 -0.12
C LYS A 310 3.91 -24.71 0.99
N TYR A 311 2.89 -25.15 1.74
CA TYR A 311 2.35 -24.37 2.87
C TYR A 311 3.41 -23.95 3.90
N PRO A 312 4.38 -24.80 4.31
CA PRO A 312 5.45 -24.36 5.20
C PRO A 312 6.34 -23.27 4.59
N ASP A 313 6.61 -23.33 3.27
CA ASP A 313 7.41 -22.34 2.56
C ASP A 313 6.68 -20.97 2.53
N LEU A 314 5.36 -20.98 2.31
CA LEU A 314 4.52 -19.78 2.38
C LEU A 314 4.54 -19.15 3.77
N ARG A 315 4.46 -19.96 4.84
CA ARG A 315 4.58 -19.46 6.21
C ARG A 315 5.92 -18.77 6.44
N ASP A 316 7.00 -19.43 6.07
CA ASP A 316 8.37 -18.91 6.27
C ASP A 316 8.62 -17.64 5.43
N ALA A 317 8.01 -17.55 4.23
CA ALA A 317 8.04 -16.37 3.39
C ALA A 317 7.26 -15.18 4.02
N LEU A 318 6.05 -15.42 4.51
CA LEU A 318 5.25 -14.40 5.21
C LEU A 318 5.93 -13.91 6.49
N GLU A 319 6.56 -14.80 7.25
CA GLU A 319 7.36 -14.44 8.42
C GLU A 319 8.50 -13.49 8.03
N LYS A 320 9.25 -13.80 6.97
CA LYS A 320 10.34 -12.95 6.46
C LYS A 320 9.83 -11.60 5.93
N LEU A 321 8.72 -11.59 5.19
CA LEU A 321 8.13 -10.33 4.71
C LEU A 321 7.69 -9.44 5.85
N LYS A 322 7.03 -10.00 6.88
CA LYS A 322 6.59 -9.26 8.06
C LYS A 322 7.73 -8.59 8.84
N LEU A 323 8.95 -9.16 8.78
CA LEU A 323 10.14 -8.54 9.38
C LEU A 323 10.48 -7.19 8.73
N ASN A 324 10.19 -7.07 7.43
CA ASN A 324 10.49 -5.89 6.64
C ASN A 324 9.26 -5.00 6.39
N ASP A 325 8.06 -5.50 6.72
CA ASP A 325 6.79 -4.81 6.55
C ASP A 325 5.90 -4.99 7.78
N ALA A 326 5.98 -4.04 8.69
CA ALA A 326 5.22 -4.06 9.95
C ALA A 326 3.70 -3.92 9.75
N SER A 327 3.25 -3.48 8.57
CA SER A 327 1.84 -3.29 8.24
C SER A 327 1.15 -4.59 7.80
N LEU A 328 1.91 -5.60 7.36
CA LEU A 328 1.40 -6.91 6.98
C LEU A 328 0.92 -7.67 8.22
N SER A 329 -0.33 -8.09 8.22
CA SER A 329 -0.87 -9.04 9.21
C SER A 329 -1.27 -10.34 8.53
N TYR A 330 -1.07 -11.47 9.21
CA TYR A 330 -1.53 -12.76 8.70
C TYR A 330 -1.85 -13.72 9.84
N GLU A 331 -2.84 -14.57 9.59
CA GLU A 331 -3.29 -15.63 10.49
C GLU A 331 -3.51 -16.92 9.70
N PRO A 332 -3.27 -18.11 10.28
CA PRO A 332 -3.54 -19.37 9.61
C PRO A 332 -5.02 -19.48 9.22
N GLU A 333 -5.29 -19.91 8.01
CA GLU A 333 -6.62 -20.13 7.48
C GLU A 333 -6.69 -21.48 6.77
N SER A 334 -7.89 -22.06 6.69
CA SER A 334 -8.15 -23.27 5.91
C SER A 334 -9.37 -23.09 5.04
N SER A 335 -9.28 -23.53 3.80
CA SER A 335 -10.38 -23.59 2.85
C SER A 335 -10.65 -25.04 2.44
N VAL A 336 -11.92 -25.39 2.32
CA VAL A 336 -12.31 -26.73 1.84
C VAL A 336 -11.84 -26.96 0.40
N ALA A 337 -11.79 -25.90 -0.40
CA ALA A 337 -11.39 -25.96 -1.80
C ALA A 337 -9.88 -25.87 -2.01
N LEU A 338 -9.17 -25.03 -1.20
CA LEU A 338 -7.77 -24.66 -1.42
C LEU A 338 -6.80 -25.28 -0.38
N GLY A 339 -7.31 -25.91 0.67
CA GLY A 339 -6.50 -26.49 1.74
C GLY A 339 -6.03 -25.47 2.77
N PHE A 340 -4.78 -25.60 3.23
CA PHE A 340 -4.20 -24.69 4.23
C PHE A 340 -3.56 -23.48 3.57
N GLY A 341 -3.77 -22.31 4.17
CA GLY A 341 -3.21 -21.03 3.73
C GLY A 341 -3.19 -20.02 4.88
N PHE A 342 -3.16 -18.74 4.50
CA PHE A 342 -3.15 -17.65 5.47
C PHE A 342 -4.16 -16.57 5.08
N ARG A 343 -4.91 -16.09 6.05
CA ARG A 343 -5.70 -14.88 5.95
C ARG A 343 -4.78 -13.69 6.17
N CYS A 344 -4.55 -12.90 5.14
CA CYS A 344 -3.65 -11.75 5.17
C CYS A 344 -4.44 -10.45 5.16
N GLY A 345 -3.95 -9.45 5.92
CA GLY A 345 -4.50 -8.10 5.96
C GLY A 345 -3.48 -7.09 5.43
N PHE A 346 -3.95 -6.16 4.62
CA PHE A 346 -3.18 -5.19 3.85
C PHE A 346 -3.71 -3.77 4.05
N LEU A 347 -2.86 -2.77 3.84
CA LEU A 347 -3.25 -1.35 3.91
C LEU A 347 -4.23 -0.97 2.81
N GLY A 348 -4.08 -1.53 1.60
CA GLY A 348 -4.92 -1.30 0.45
C GLY A 348 -4.67 -2.33 -0.65
N MET A 349 -5.25 -2.11 -1.83
CA MET A 349 -5.11 -3.03 -2.96
C MET A 349 -3.69 -3.07 -3.53
N LEU A 350 -3.06 -1.92 -3.67
CA LEU A 350 -1.69 -1.84 -4.17
C LEU A 350 -0.72 -2.58 -3.24
N HIS A 351 -0.90 -2.42 -1.92
CA HIS A 351 -0.10 -3.16 -0.93
C HIS A 351 -0.31 -4.68 -1.06
N MET A 352 -1.55 -5.13 -1.26
CA MET A 352 -1.85 -6.56 -1.49
C MET A 352 -1.13 -7.10 -2.73
N GLU A 353 -1.22 -6.39 -3.86
CA GLU A 353 -0.57 -6.79 -5.11
C GLU A 353 0.96 -6.88 -4.96
N ILE A 354 1.56 -5.90 -4.28
CA ILE A 354 3.00 -5.89 -4.02
C ILE A 354 3.43 -7.10 -3.18
N ILE A 355 2.72 -7.39 -2.10
CA ILE A 355 3.03 -8.55 -1.25
C ILE A 355 2.87 -9.85 -2.03
N GLN A 356 1.82 -9.98 -2.84
CA GLN A 356 1.63 -11.14 -3.70
C GLN A 356 2.79 -11.31 -4.68
N GLU A 357 3.14 -10.26 -5.45
CA GLU A 357 4.26 -10.32 -6.39
C GLU A 357 5.61 -10.61 -5.71
N ARG A 358 5.82 -10.09 -4.50
CA ARG A 358 7.03 -10.40 -3.73
C ARG A 358 7.08 -11.86 -3.31
N LEU A 359 5.97 -12.44 -2.85
CA LEU A 359 5.88 -13.86 -2.53
C LEU A 359 6.17 -14.75 -3.75
N GLU A 360 5.65 -14.36 -4.91
CA GLU A 360 5.86 -15.08 -6.17
C GLU A 360 7.31 -14.97 -6.66
N ARG A 361 7.90 -13.76 -6.66
CA ARG A 361 9.22 -13.50 -7.27
C ARG A 361 10.39 -13.77 -6.32
N GLU A 362 10.30 -13.35 -5.04
CA GLU A 362 11.41 -13.50 -4.08
C GLU A 362 11.48 -14.90 -3.47
N PHE A 363 10.33 -15.61 -3.39
CA PHE A 363 10.23 -16.91 -2.72
C PHE A 363 9.82 -18.06 -3.66
N ASP A 364 9.63 -17.81 -4.95
CA ASP A 364 9.29 -18.81 -5.98
C ASP A 364 8.03 -19.62 -5.60
N LEU A 365 6.98 -18.91 -5.18
CA LEU A 365 5.71 -19.48 -4.78
C LEU A 365 4.64 -19.25 -5.84
N ASP A 366 3.97 -20.30 -6.28
CA ASP A 366 2.76 -20.20 -7.09
C ASP A 366 1.57 -20.02 -6.16
N LEU A 367 0.90 -18.85 -6.24
CA LEU A 367 -0.11 -18.45 -5.27
C LEU A 367 -1.52 -18.45 -5.86
N VAL A 368 -2.47 -18.79 -5.02
CA VAL A 368 -3.92 -18.61 -5.25
C VAL A 368 -4.46 -17.66 -4.21
N THR A 369 -5.05 -16.54 -4.64
CA THR A 369 -5.65 -15.55 -3.76
C THR A 369 -7.16 -15.61 -3.80
N THR A 370 -7.82 -15.46 -2.64
CA THR A 370 -9.28 -15.30 -2.60
C THR A 370 -9.68 -13.87 -2.98
N LEU A 371 -10.96 -13.66 -3.22
CA LEU A 371 -11.47 -12.30 -3.46
C LEU A 371 -11.15 -11.39 -2.27
N PRO A 372 -10.61 -10.18 -2.51
CA PRO A 372 -10.39 -9.21 -1.46
C PRO A 372 -11.70 -8.84 -0.75
N SER A 373 -11.65 -8.66 0.55
CA SER A 373 -12.79 -8.27 1.38
C SER A 373 -12.39 -7.23 2.43
N VAL A 374 -13.39 -6.60 3.02
CA VAL A 374 -13.24 -5.70 4.18
C VAL A 374 -13.72 -6.42 5.44
N ILE A 375 -13.43 -5.86 6.61
CA ILE A 375 -14.01 -6.37 7.86
C ILE A 375 -15.42 -5.82 8.02
N TYR A 376 -16.39 -6.70 8.18
CA TYR A 376 -17.78 -6.36 8.51
C TYR A 376 -18.03 -6.56 10.00
N LYS A 377 -18.85 -5.71 10.60
CA LYS A 377 -19.30 -5.86 11.98
C LYS A 377 -20.74 -6.39 11.97
N VAL A 378 -20.95 -7.54 12.58
CA VAL A 378 -22.28 -8.17 12.65
C VAL A 378 -22.70 -8.29 14.11
N VAL A 379 -23.86 -7.71 14.42
CA VAL A 379 -24.53 -7.87 15.72
C VAL A 379 -25.56 -8.99 15.60
N LYS A 380 -25.40 -10.00 16.44
CA LYS A 380 -26.31 -11.15 16.46
C LYS A 380 -27.55 -10.89 17.33
N THR A 381 -28.57 -11.70 17.15
CA THR A 381 -29.82 -11.65 17.92
C THR A 381 -29.64 -11.94 19.41
N ASP A 382 -28.54 -12.57 19.81
CA ASP A 382 -28.15 -12.79 21.21
C ASP A 382 -27.41 -11.57 21.83
N GLY A 383 -27.22 -10.48 21.07
CA GLY A 383 -26.50 -9.28 21.47
C GLY A 383 -24.98 -9.35 21.30
N SER A 384 -24.43 -10.50 20.92
CA SER A 384 -22.98 -10.61 20.65
C SER A 384 -22.60 -9.91 19.35
N THR A 385 -21.38 -9.34 19.33
CA THR A 385 -20.81 -8.69 18.12
C THR A 385 -19.67 -9.52 17.58
N VAL A 386 -19.69 -9.80 16.29
CA VAL A 386 -18.66 -10.55 15.57
C VAL A 386 -18.08 -9.67 14.47
N MET A 387 -16.75 -9.59 14.39
CA MET A 387 -16.05 -8.98 13.26
C MET A 387 -15.80 -10.08 12.23
N VAL A 388 -16.25 -9.85 11.00
CA VAL A 388 -16.23 -10.83 9.92
C VAL A 388 -15.33 -10.30 8.80
N ASP A 389 -14.17 -10.87 8.65
CA ASP A 389 -13.21 -10.59 7.58
C ASP A 389 -13.30 -11.63 6.46
N ASN A 390 -13.72 -12.87 6.79
CA ASN A 390 -13.90 -13.97 5.85
C ASN A 390 -15.40 -14.26 5.63
N PRO A 391 -15.89 -14.33 4.39
CA PRO A 391 -17.28 -14.69 4.08
C PRO A 391 -17.72 -16.04 4.66
N HIS A 392 -16.77 -16.98 4.86
CA HIS A 392 -17.08 -18.27 5.50
C HIS A 392 -17.63 -18.10 6.93
N ASN A 393 -17.12 -17.13 7.67
CA ASN A 393 -17.50 -16.84 9.05
C ASN A 393 -18.75 -15.96 9.17
N TYR A 394 -19.40 -15.62 8.05
CA TYR A 394 -20.61 -14.80 8.08
C TYR A 394 -21.76 -15.58 8.74
N PRO A 395 -22.40 -15.03 9.80
CA PRO A 395 -23.44 -15.75 10.52
C PRO A 395 -24.67 -16.07 9.66
N ASP A 396 -25.42 -17.10 10.03
CA ASP A 396 -26.67 -17.43 9.37
C ASP A 396 -27.68 -16.29 9.50
N VAL A 397 -28.43 -16.02 8.44
CA VAL A 397 -29.38 -14.91 8.36
C VAL A 397 -30.32 -14.79 9.56
N PRO A 398 -30.92 -15.87 10.11
CA PRO A 398 -31.79 -15.79 11.30
C PRO A 398 -31.08 -15.34 12.59
N SER A 399 -29.77 -15.47 12.66
CA SER A 399 -28.96 -15.09 13.82
C SER A 399 -28.46 -13.64 13.77
N ILE A 400 -28.70 -12.93 12.67
CA ILE A 400 -28.24 -11.55 12.47
C ILE A 400 -29.35 -10.59 12.92
N ALA A 401 -29.04 -9.70 13.86
CA ALA A 401 -29.90 -8.57 14.21
C ALA A 401 -29.60 -7.36 13.30
N GLU A 402 -28.31 -6.99 13.18
CA GLU A 402 -27.86 -5.89 12.34
C GLU A 402 -26.46 -6.20 11.77
N ALA A 403 -26.21 -5.71 10.57
CA ALA A 403 -24.89 -5.80 9.94
C ALA A 403 -24.39 -4.39 9.57
N TYR A 404 -23.09 -4.18 9.72
CA TYR A 404 -22.42 -2.91 9.49
C TYR A 404 -21.24 -3.10 8.56
N GLU A 405 -21.03 -2.14 7.67
CA GLU A 405 -19.85 -2.08 6.80
C GLU A 405 -19.00 -0.85 7.10
N PRO A 406 -17.67 -0.93 6.88
CA PRO A 406 -16.78 0.21 7.08
C PRO A 406 -17.01 1.25 5.98
N TYR A 407 -17.13 2.50 6.38
CA TYR A 407 -17.18 3.65 5.50
C TYR A 407 -15.86 4.41 5.51
N VAL A 408 -15.60 5.12 4.45
CA VAL A 408 -14.45 6.03 4.29
C VAL A 408 -14.95 7.41 3.89
N LYS A 409 -14.26 8.43 4.37
CA LYS A 409 -14.36 9.77 3.84
C LYS A 409 -13.46 9.85 2.63
N VAL A 410 -14.02 10.29 1.52
CA VAL A 410 -13.36 10.36 0.22
C VAL A 410 -13.25 11.80 -0.20
N SER A 411 -12.06 12.22 -0.58
CA SER A 411 -11.76 13.49 -1.23
C SER A 411 -11.32 13.24 -2.68
N ILE A 412 -12.00 13.87 -3.63
CA ILE A 412 -11.67 13.78 -5.05
C ILE A 412 -11.40 15.18 -5.56
N ILE A 413 -10.15 15.45 -5.96
CA ILE A 413 -9.78 16.70 -6.62
C ILE A 413 -9.78 16.49 -8.13
N THR A 414 -10.43 17.39 -8.85
CA THR A 414 -10.62 17.28 -10.29
C THR A 414 -10.87 18.64 -10.93
N PRO A 415 -10.53 18.84 -12.22
CA PRO A 415 -11.01 19.96 -12.98
C PRO A 415 -12.56 19.98 -13.03
N ASN A 416 -13.15 21.17 -12.89
CA ASN A 416 -14.61 21.38 -12.82
C ASN A 416 -15.39 20.71 -13.97
N GLU A 417 -14.80 20.61 -15.17
CA GLU A 417 -15.41 19.98 -16.35
C GLU A 417 -15.74 18.49 -16.13
N PHE A 418 -15.05 17.78 -15.22
CA PHE A 418 -15.24 16.35 -14.95
C PHE A 418 -16.21 16.05 -13.81
N VAL A 419 -16.68 17.06 -13.05
CA VAL A 419 -17.62 16.87 -11.93
C VAL A 419 -18.85 16.07 -12.38
N GLY A 420 -19.41 16.41 -13.56
CA GLY A 420 -20.55 15.71 -14.13
C GLY A 420 -20.32 14.23 -14.45
N ASN A 421 -19.07 13.79 -14.63
CA ASN A 421 -18.71 12.40 -14.86
C ASN A 421 -18.47 11.63 -13.54
N ILE A 422 -18.04 12.35 -12.50
CA ILE A 422 -17.66 11.77 -11.20
C ILE A 422 -18.89 11.55 -10.31
N MET A 423 -19.78 12.53 -10.23
CA MET A 423 -20.98 12.42 -9.36
C MET A 423 -21.82 11.16 -9.62
N PRO A 424 -22.13 10.78 -10.88
CA PRO A 424 -22.83 9.52 -11.14
C PRO A 424 -22.01 8.28 -10.75
N LEU A 425 -20.67 8.31 -10.92
CA LEU A 425 -19.80 7.23 -10.49
C LEU A 425 -19.89 7.00 -8.98
N CYS A 426 -19.74 8.06 -8.19
CA CYS A 426 -19.87 7.98 -6.73
C CYS A 426 -21.25 7.50 -6.30
N GLN A 427 -22.31 7.99 -6.94
CA GLN A 427 -23.69 7.55 -6.68
C GLN A 427 -23.89 6.07 -7.00
N ASP A 428 -23.37 5.59 -8.13
CA ASP A 428 -23.39 4.16 -8.50
C ASP A 428 -22.67 3.29 -7.47
N ARG A 429 -21.70 3.85 -6.73
CA ARG A 429 -20.94 3.20 -5.66
C ARG A 429 -21.49 3.48 -4.27
N ARG A 430 -22.77 3.85 -4.16
CA ARG A 430 -23.45 4.16 -2.90
C ARG A 430 -22.80 5.29 -2.10
N GLY A 431 -22.09 6.20 -2.81
CA GLY A 431 -21.46 7.36 -2.20
C GLY A 431 -22.49 8.39 -1.74
N GLU A 432 -22.36 8.82 -0.50
CA GLU A 432 -23.12 9.91 0.08
C GLU A 432 -22.39 11.23 -0.18
N TYR A 433 -22.92 12.07 -1.03
CA TYR A 433 -22.38 13.40 -1.27
C TYR A 433 -22.44 14.25 0.02
N LYS A 434 -21.34 14.88 0.40
CA LYS A 434 -21.26 15.76 1.57
C LYS A 434 -21.17 17.22 1.17
N ASN A 435 -20.12 17.61 0.48
CA ASN A 435 -19.94 18.95 -0.04
C ASN A 435 -19.05 18.95 -1.29
N MET A 436 -19.01 20.11 -1.92
CA MET A 436 -18.10 20.43 -3.01
C MET A 436 -17.50 21.81 -2.72
N GLN A 437 -16.18 21.91 -2.80
CA GLN A 437 -15.44 23.13 -2.59
C GLN A 437 -14.65 23.48 -3.83
N TYR A 438 -14.74 24.72 -4.28
CA TYR A 438 -13.84 25.23 -5.31
C TYR A 438 -12.52 25.59 -4.64
N LEU A 439 -11.45 24.94 -5.06
CA LEU A 439 -10.10 25.23 -4.60
C LEU A 439 -9.57 26.47 -5.31
N ASP A 440 -9.86 26.54 -6.62
CA ASP A 440 -9.60 27.70 -7.46
C ASP A 440 -10.70 27.86 -8.55
N THR A 441 -10.43 28.62 -9.60
CA THR A 441 -11.36 28.83 -10.73
C THR A 441 -11.53 27.59 -11.62
N ARG A 442 -10.66 26.59 -11.51
CA ARG A 442 -10.60 25.40 -12.36
C ARG A 442 -10.77 24.10 -11.59
N LEU A 443 -10.20 24.04 -10.37
CA LEU A 443 -10.15 22.83 -9.55
C LEU A 443 -11.27 22.81 -8.51
N VAL A 444 -11.84 21.64 -8.34
CA VAL A 444 -12.92 21.36 -7.38
C VAL A 444 -12.53 20.17 -6.55
N GLU A 445 -12.78 20.25 -5.27
CA GLU A 445 -12.72 19.14 -4.34
C GLU A 445 -14.13 18.64 -4.01
N LEU A 446 -14.38 17.36 -4.26
CA LEU A 446 -15.63 16.67 -3.97
C LEU A 446 -15.44 15.79 -2.74
N HIS A 447 -16.27 16.00 -1.72
CA HIS A 447 -16.27 15.18 -0.52
C HIS A 447 -17.44 14.21 -0.49
N TYR A 448 -17.13 12.94 -0.31
CA TYR A 448 -18.09 11.85 -0.18
C TYR A 448 -17.83 11.01 1.06
N GLU A 449 -18.84 10.35 1.58
CA GLU A 449 -18.70 9.16 2.40
C GLU A 449 -19.14 7.95 1.61
N MET A 450 -18.27 6.95 1.52
CA MET A 450 -18.49 5.77 0.68
C MET A 450 -18.17 4.48 1.44
N PRO A 451 -18.87 3.37 1.15
CA PRO A 451 -18.47 2.08 1.67
C PRO A 451 -17.10 1.69 1.14
N LEU A 452 -16.18 1.30 2.02
CA LEU A 452 -14.82 0.91 1.62
C LEU A 452 -14.84 -0.21 0.56
N ASN A 453 -15.74 -1.18 0.69
CA ASN A 453 -15.87 -2.30 -0.26
C ASN A 453 -16.23 -1.86 -1.70
N GLU A 454 -16.79 -0.68 -1.90
CA GLU A 454 -17.10 -0.14 -3.24
C GLU A 454 -15.91 0.59 -3.87
N ILE A 455 -14.88 0.91 -3.08
CA ILE A 455 -13.69 1.62 -3.52
C ILE A 455 -12.56 0.66 -3.88
N ILE A 456 -12.37 -0.41 -3.09
CA ILE A 456 -11.22 -1.30 -3.19
C ILE A 456 -11.09 -2.07 -4.52
N TYR A 457 -12.12 -2.16 -5.36
CA TYR A 457 -12.01 -2.94 -6.60
C TYR A 457 -11.52 -2.09 -7.78
N ASP A 458 -12.40 -1.48 -8.51
CA ASP A 458 -12.10 -0.80 -9.79
C ASP A 458 -12.48 0.68 -9.78
N PHE A 459 -12.69 1.25 -8.58
CA PHE A 459 -13.14 2.63 -8.46
C PHE A 459 -12.08 3.62 -8.95
N PHE A 460 -10.83 3.46 -8.52
CA PHE A 460 -9.74 4.34 -8.90
C PHE A 460 -9.49 4.32 -10.41
N ASP A 461 -9.41 3.14 -11.00
CA ASP A 461 -9.22 2.99 -12.45
C ASP A 461 -10.38 3.58 -13.24
N THR A 462 -11.62 3.36 -12.77
CA THR A 462 -12.81 3.94 -13.37
C THR A 462 -12.82 5.45 -13.26
N LEU A 463 -12.40 6.00 -12.12
CA LEU A 463 -12.28 7.44 -11.88
C LEU A 463 -11.27 8.06 -12.86
N LYS A 464 -10.07 7.49 -12.94
CA LYS A 464 -9.00 7.92 -13.88
C LYS A 464 -9.48 7.85 -15.34
N ALA A 465 -10.13 6.75 -15.73
CA ALA A 465 -10.65 6.59 -17.09
C ALA A 465 -11.73 7.64 -17.44
N ARG A 466 -12.64 7.96 -16.50
CA ARG A 466 -13.71 8.96 -16.73
C ARG A 466 -13.22 10.39 -16.74
N THR A 467 -12.07 10.66 -16.19
CA THR A 467 -11.47 11.99 -16.05
C THR A 467 -10.20 12.16 -16.88
N LYS A 468 -9.92 11.24 -17.81
CA LYS A 468 -8.71 11.25 -18.65
C LYS A 468 -7.40 11.32 -17.84
N GLY A 469 -7.42 10.81 -16.62
CA GLY A 469 -6.28 10.82 -15.70
C GLY A 469 -6.17 12.05 -14.79
N TYR A 470 -7.05 13.05 -14.95
CA TYR A 470 -6.95 14.31 -14.20
C TYR A 470 -7.52 14.27 -12.77
N ALA A 471 -8.35 13.29 -12.42
CA ALA A 471 -8.85 13.21 -11.05
C ALA A 471 -7.86 12.48 -10.16
N SER A 472 -7.64 13.02 -8.99
CA SER A 472 -6.93 12.38 -7.90
C SER A 472 -7.89 12.01 -6.76
N LEU A 473 -7.55 10.96 -6.03
CA LEU A 473 -8.36 10.37 -4.97
C LEU A 473 -7.52 10.23 -3.71
N ASP A 474 -8.09 10.68 -2.59
CA ASP A 474 -7.62 10.33 -1.25
C ASP A 474 -8.80 9.83 -0.41
N TYR A 475 -8.52 8.96 0.58
CA TYR A 475 -9.56 8.48 1.47
C TYR A 475 -9.01 8.11 2.85
N GLU A 476 -9.84 8.31 3.88
CA GLU A 476 -9.55 7.94 5.25
C GLU A 476 -10.69 7.09 5.85
N LEU A 477 -10.35 6.17 6.76
CA LEU A 477 -11.35 5.38 7.47
C LEU A 477 -12.27 6.32 8.28
N SER A 478 -13.56 6.08 8.16
CA SER A 478 -14.62 6.71 8.96
C SER A 478 -15.21 5.70 9.93
N GLU A 479 -16.51 5.76 10.15
CA GLU A 479 -17.23 4.89 11.06
C GLU A 479 -17.87 3.69 10.34
N TYR A 480 -18.31 2.71 11.12
CA TYR A 480 -19.14 1.64 10.63
C TYR A 480 -20.60 2.08 10.53
N LYS A 481 -21.23 1.91 9.35
CA LYS A 481 -22.66 2.23 9.16
C LYS A 481 -23.50 0.97 8.95
N PRO A 482 -24.76 0.96 9.44
CA PRO A 482 -25.68 -0.14 9.18
C PRO A 482 -25.89 -0.34 7.68
N SER A 483 -25.92 -1.61 7.25
CA SER A 483 -26.06 -1.95 5.83
C SER A 483 -26.78 -3.30 5.67
N ASP A 484 -27.62 -3.41 4.63
CA ASP A 484 -28.27 -4.67 4.26
C ASP A 484 -27.31 -5.58 3.50
N LEU A 485 -26.46 -6.27 4.26
CA LEU A 485 -25.42 -7.15 3.76
C LEU A 485 -25.93 -8.58 3.58
N VAL A 486 -25.50 -9.21 2.50
CA VAL A 486 -25.81 -10.60 2.19
C VAL A 486 -24.53 -11.34 1.80
N LYS A 487 -24.42 -12.59 2.26
CA LYS A 487 -23.41 -13.52 1.77
C LYS A 487 -23.88 -14.11 0.45
N VAL A 488 -23.03 -14.09 -0.53
CA VAL A 488 -23.21 -14.73 -1.85
C VAL A 488 -22.30 -15.95 -1.92
N ASP A 489 -22.91 -17.14 -1.93
CA ASP A 489 -22.21 -18.39 -2.10
C ASP A 489 -22.05 -18.73 -3.57
N MET A 490 -20.83 -19.05 -3.99
CA MET A 490 -20.55 -19.49 -5.36
C MET A 490 -20.52 -21.01 -5.44
N LEU A 491 -21.23 -21.56 -6.42
CA LEU A 491 -21.30 -23.00 -6.63
C LEU A 491 -20.80 -23.36 -8.04
N LEU A 492 -19.88 -24.31 -8.10
CA LEU A 492 -19.38 -24.89 -9.34
C LEU A 492 -19.81 -26.36 -9.41
N ASN A 493 -20.49 -26.71 -10.46
CA ASN A 493 -21.06 -28.06 -10.64
C ASN A 493 -22.00 -28.54 -9.51
N GLY A 494 -22.47 -27.60 -8.68
CA GLY A 494 -23.32 -27.84 -7.50
C GLY A 494 -22.57 -27.83 -6.17
N ASP A 495 -21.25 -27.85 -6.19
CA ASP A 495 -20.40 -27.79 -5.00
C ASP A 495 -20.08 -26.34 -4.66
N GLN A 496 -20.17 -25.97 -3.38
CA GLN A 496 -19.84 -24.64 -2.91
C GLN A 496 -18.32 -24.44 -2.93
N VAL A 497 -17.89 -23.30 -3.49
CA VAL A 497 -16.48 -22.86 -3.49
C VAL A 497 -16.37 -21.64 -2.58
N ASP A 498 -15.89 -21.88 -1.37
CA ASP A 498 -15.75 -20.88 -0.31
C ASP A 498 -14.80 -19.73 -0.72
N ALA A 499 -13.71 -20.04 -1.43
CA ALA A 499 -12.73 -19.06 -1.91
C ALA A 499 -13.31 -18.01 -2.88
N LEU A 500 -14.41 -18.31 -3.57
CA LEU A 500 -15.11 -17.41 -4.48
C LEU A 500 -16.35 -16.76 -3.87
N SER A 501 -16.73 -17.14 -2.64
CA SER A 501 -17.86 -16.55 -1.93
C SER A 501 -17.50 -15.16 -1.42
N PHE A 502 -18.48 -14.25 -1.38
CA PHE A 502 -18.26 -12.87 -0.96
C PHE A 502 -19.46 -12.27 -0.23
N ILE A 503 -19.22 -11.19 0.52
CA ILE A 503 -20.26 -10.39 1.17
C ILE A 503 -20.45 -9.12 0.35
N ALA A 504 -21.70 -8.73 0.12
CA ALA A 504 -22.04 -7.51 -0.60
C ALA A 504 -23.37 -6.92 -0.10
N HIS A 505 -23.60 -5.64 -0.39
CA HIS A 505 -24.91 -5.02 -0.22
C HIS A 505 -25.94 -5.71 -1.12
N ARG A 506 -27.14 -5.98 -0.59
CA ARG A 506 -28.19 -6.75 -1.28
C ARG A 506 -28.49 -6.24 -2.70
N GLU A 507 -28.58 -4.92 -2.88
CA GLU A 507 -28.86 -4.34 -4.19
C GLU A 507 -27.75 -4.57 -5.22
N LYS A 508 -26.49 -4.66 -4.78
CA LYS A 508 -25.32 -4.87 -5.65
C LYS A 508 -24.97 -6.34 -5.84
N ALA A 509 -25.46 -7.22 -4.95
CA ALA A 509 -25.15 -8.64 -4.94
C ALA A 509 -25.41 -9.34 -6.28
N TYR A 510 -26.58 -9.09 -6.90
CA TYR A 510 -26.94 -9.68 -8.19
C TYR A 510 -25.97 -9.26 -9.31
N GLY A 511 -25.74 -7.96 -9.45
CA GLY A 511 -24.87 -7.42 -10.52
C GLY A 511 -23.43 -7.94 -10.40
N ARG A 512 -22.89 -7.98 -9.17
CA ARG A 512 -21.55 -8.52 -8.90
C ARG A 512 -21.47 -10.03 -9.16
N ALA A 513 -22.46 -10.78 -8.65
CA ALA A 513 -22.54 -12.22 -8.86
C ALA A 513 -22.62 -12.59 -10.34
N ARG A 514 -23.41 -11.87 -11.14
CA ARG A 514 -23.53 -12.10 -12.58
C ARG A 514 -22.19 -11.86 -13.30
N LYS A 515 -21.53 -10.73 -13.03
CA LYS A 515 -20.21 -10.41 -13.62
C LYS A 515 -19.18 -11.50 -13.28
N LEU A 516 -19.18 -11.98 -12.04
CA LEU A 516 -18.28 -13.05 -11.60
C LEU A 516 -18.58 -14.36 -12.32
N CYS A 517 -19.87 -14.76 -12.45
CA CYS A 517 -20.26 -15.95 -13.21
C CYS A 517 -19.86 -15.86 -14.68
N GLU A 518 -19.99 -14.69 -15.31
CA GLU A 518 -19.56 -14.45 -16.70
C GLU A 518 -18.03 -14.58 -16.83
N LYS A 519 -17.25 -13.94 -15.94
CA LYS A 519 -15.78 -14.08 -15.94
C LYS A 519 -15.32 -15.53 -15.75
N LEU A 520 -15.90 -16.24 -14.79
CA LEU A 520 -15.58 -17.65 -14.54
C LEU A 520 -15.91 -18.53 -15.75
N LYS A 521 -17.03 -18.28 -16.45
CA LYS A 521 -17.39 -19.00 -17.66
C LYS A 521 -16.36 -18.83 -18.78
N ASP A 522 -15.79 -17.64 -18.92
CA ASP A 522 -14.81 -17.33 -19.95
C ASP A 522 -13.43 -17.94 -19.65
N ASN A 523 -13.08 -18.04 -18.37
CA ASN A 523 -11.78 -18.53 -17.91
C ASN A 523 -11.75 -20.05 -17.66
N ILE A 524 -12.86 -20.66 -17.20
CA ILE A 524 -12.89 -22.11 -16.96
C ILE A 524 -12.85 -22.86 -18.30
N PRO A 525 -11.85 -23.74 -18.52
CA PRO A 525 -11.73 -24.48 -19.75
C PRO A 525 -12.89 -25.46 -19.92
N ARG A 526 -13.35 -25.63 -21.18
CA ARG A 526 -14.43 -26.59 -21.52
C ARG A 526 -14.00 -28.01 -21.18
N GLN A 527 -14.83 -28.69 -20.41
CA GLN A 527 -14.64 -30.09 -20.05
C GLN A 527 -15.54 -31.02 -20.85
N LEU A 528 -15.42 -32.34 -20.63
CA LEU A 528 -16.26 -33.34 -21.31
C LEU A 528 -17.73 -33.31 -20.83
N PHE A 529 -18.03 -32.56 -19.77
CA PHE A 529 -19.37 -32.36 -19.23
C PHE A 529 -19.67 -30.86 -19.07
N GLU A 530 -20.92 -30.51 -18.85
CA GLU A 530 -21.33 -29.14 -18.58
C GLU A 530 -20.99 -28.76 -17.14
N VAL A 531 -20.38 -27.59 -16.97
CA VAL A 531 -20.09 -27.02 -15.65
C VAL A 531 -21.03 -25.84 -15.40
N PRO A 532 -22.09 -26.01 -14.62
CA PRO A 532 -22.92 -24.90 -14.18
C PRO A 532 -22.17 -24.10 -13.12
N ILE A 533 -22.13 -22.79 -13.31
CA ILE A 533 -21.61 -21.78 -12.40
C ILE A 533 -22.82 -21.06 -11.83
N GLN A 534 -22.98 -21.05 -10.52
CA GLN A 534 -24.17 -20.50 -9.87
C GLN A 534 -23.77 -19.63 -8.69
N ALA A 535 -24.48 -18.55 -8.47
CA ALA A 535 -24.38 -17.73 -7.28
C ALA A 535 -25.70 -17.80 -6.51
N ALA A 536 -25.63 -18.00 -5.20
CA ALA A 536 -26.79 -18.16 -4.35
C ALA A 536 -26.73 -17.28 -3.09
N ILE A 537 -27.89 -16.82 -2.62
CA ILE A 537 -28.07 -16.15 -1.33
C ILE A 537 -29.03 -17.00 -0.51
N GLY A 538 -28.58 -17.53 0.65
CA GLY A 538 -29.39 -18.38 1.51
C GLY A 538 -29.98 -19.59 0.77
N GLY A 539 -29.20 -20.20 -0.14
CA GLY A 539 -29.61 -21.33 -0.96
C GLY A 539 -30.44 -20.99 -2.22
N LYS A 540 -30.91 -19.73 -2.37
CA LYS A 540 -31.64 -19.28 -3.55
C LYS A 540 -30.66 -18.80 -4.62
N ILE A 541 -30.69 -19.44 -5.79
CA ILE A 541 -29.84 -19.04 -6.93
C ILE A 541 -30.29 -17.70 -7.47
N ILE A 542 -29.36 -16.74 -7.52
CA ILE A 542 -29.57 -15.39 -8.03
C ILE A 542 -28.96 -15.18 -9.42
N ALA A 543 -27.85 -15.85 -9.73
CA ALA A 543 -27.20 -15.78 -11.05
C ALA A 543 -26.73 -17.16 -11.47
N ARG A 544 -26.71 -17.41 -12.79
CA ARG A 544 -26.27 -18.69 -13.34
C ARG A 544 -25.68 -18.49 -14.72
N GLU A 545 -24.53 -19.12 -14.95
CA GLU A 545 -23.89 -19.32 -16.24
C GLU A 545 -23.51 -20.79 -16.42
N THR A 546 -23.14 -21.19 -17.61
CA THR A 546 -22.78 -22.59 -17.89
C THR A 546 -21.64 -22.66 -18.89
N VAL A 547 -20.55 -23.34 -18.51
CA VAL A 547 -19.49 -23.74 -19.46
C VAL A 547 -19.96 -24.96 -20.22
N LYS A 548 -20.13 -24.81 -21.52
CA LYS A 548 -20.63 -25.88 -22.40
C LYS A 548 -19.61 -27.02 -22.50
N ALA A 549 -20.08 -28.26 -22.43
CA ALA A 549 -19.25 -29.44 -22.64
C ALA A 549 -18.58 -29.45 -24.03
N MET A 550 -17.34 -29.96 -24.08
CA MET A 550 -16.70 -30.29 -25.35
C MET A 550 -17.56 -31.33 -26.11
N ARG A 551 -17.86 -31.06 -27.38
CA ARG A 551 -18.53 -32.02 -28.25
C ARG A 551 -17.49 -32.86 -28.97
N LYS A 552 -17.48 -34.16 -28.71
CA LYS A 552 -16.83 -35.14 -29.58
C LYS A 552 -17.82 -35.49 -30.69
N ASP A 553 -17.44 -35.30 -31.94
CA ASP A 553 -18.30 -35.69 -33.06
C ASP A 553 -18.34 -37.24 -33.18
N VAL A 554 -19.29 -37.82 -32.43
CA VAL A 554 -19.49 -39.30 -32.45
C VAL A 554 -20.17 -39.77 -33.74
N LEU A 555 -20.64 -38.83 -34.58
CA LEU A 555 -21.33 -39.12 -35.82
C LEU A 555 -20.40 -39.06 -37.03
N ALA A 556 -19.19 -38.54 -36.92
CA ALA A 556 -18.20 -38.40 -38.00
C ALA A 556 -17.88 -39.72 -38.72
N LYS A 557 -18.00 -40.87 -38.01
CA LYS A 557 -17.77 -42.20 -38.57
C LYS A 557 -19.05 -42.91 -39.00
N CYS A 558 -20.22 -42.26 -38.97
CA CYS A 558 -21.49 -42.83 -39.39
C CYS A 558 -21.77 -42.50 -40.86
N TYR A 559 -21.29 -43.33 -41.78
CA TYR A 559 -21.65 -43.28 -43.18
C TYR A 559 -23.05 -43.87 -43.37
N GLY A 560 -23.98 -43.13 -44.00
CA GLY A 560 -25.33 -43.60 -44.38
C GLY A 560 -26.45 -43.13 -43.44
N GLY A 561 -27.70 -43.30 -43.89
CA GLY A 561 -28.91 -42.73 -43.28
C GLY A 561 -29.50 -43.47 -42.09
N ASP A 562 -28.73 -44.28 -41.34
CA ASP A 562 -29.25 -45.00 -40.18
C ASP A 562 -29.50 -44.06 -39.00
N ILE A 563 -30.72 -43.54 -38.95
CA ILE A 563 -31.20 -42.58 -37.93
C ILE A 563 -31.21 -43.23 -36.53
N THR A 564 -31.49 -44.53 -36.45
CA THR A 564 -31.59 -45.28 -35.19
C THR A 564 -30.22 -45.39 -34.50
N ARG A 565 -29.18 -45.71 -35.30
CA ARG A 565 -27.81 -45.80 -34.84
C ARG A 565 -27.27 -44.43 -34.39
N LYS A 566 -27.60 -43.35 -35.12
CA LYS A 566 -27.24 -41.98 -34.76
C LYS A 566 -27.89 -41.57 -33.42
N LYS A 567 -29.17 -41.83 -33.22
CA LYS A 567 -29.87 -41.57 -31.96
C LYS A 567 -29.24 -42.34 -30.79
N LYS A 568 -28.96 -43.62 -30.97
CA LYS A 568 -28.36 -44.48 -29.93
C LYS A 568 -26.95 -44.03 -29.52
N LEU A 569 -26.14 -43.53 -30.47
CA LEU A 569 -24.82 -42.97 -30.18
C LEU A 569 -24.91 -41.64 -29.44
N LEU A 570 -25.86 -40.77 -29.76
CA LEU A 570 -26.11 -39.53 -29.06
C LEU A 570 -26.63 -39.76 -27.65
N GLU A 571 -27.51 -40.77 -27.43
CA GLU A 571 -27.98 -41.15 -26.09
C GLU A 571 -26.85 -41.69 -25.23
N LYS A 572 -26.02 -42.60 -25.74
CA LYS A 572 -24.82 -43.08 -25.05
C LYS A 572 -23.86 -41.95 -24.68
N GLN A 573 -23.67 -40.98 -25.56
CA GLN A 573 -22.86 -39.80 -25.29
C GLN A 573 -23.46 -38.95 -24.14
N LYS A 574 -24.80 -38.78 -24.16
CA LYS A 574 -25.53 -38.05 -23.13
C LYS A 574 -25.43 -38.73 -21.75
N GLU A 575 -25.61 -40.06 -21.73
CA GLU A 575 -25.45 -40.86 -20.50
C GLU A 575 -24.00 -40.85 -19.97
N GLY A 576 -23.02 -40.97 -20.88
CA GLY A 576 -21.59 -40.87 -20.50
C GLY A 576 -21.24 -39.52 -19.90
N LYS A 577 -21.73 -38.43 -20.50
CA LYS A 577 -21.57 -37.08 -19.94
C LYS A 577 -22.22 -36.90 -18.56
N LYS A 578 -23.40 -37.51 -18.34
CA LYS A 578 -24.10 -37.49 -17.05
C LYS A 578 -23.30 -38.22 -15.97
N LYS A 579 -22.70 -39.38 -16.30
CA LYS A 579 -21.81 -40.11 -15.38
C LYS A 579 -20.52 -39.35 -15.07
N MET A 580 -19.89 -38.76 -16.09
CA MET A 580 -18.67 -37.94 -15.91
C MET A 580 -18.92 -36.70 -15.04
N ARG A 581 -20.11 -36.09 -15.15
CA ARG A 581 -20.48 -34.96 -14.28
C ARG A 581 -20.57 -35.35 -12.80
N GLN A 582 -20.96 -36.58 -12.49
CA GLN A 582 -21.05 -37.09 -11.12
C GLN A 582 -19.69 -37.45 -10.50
N LEU A 583 -18.68 -37.70 -11.32
CA LEU A 583 -17.35 -38.16 -10.90
C LEU A 583 -16.24 -37.13 -11.15
N GLY A 584 -16.52 -36.09 -11.95
CA GLY A 584 -15.51 -35.11 -12.35
C GLY A 584 -15.36 -33.96 -11.35
N THR A 585 -14.14 -33.74 -10.88
CA THR A 585 -13.74 -32.51 -10.20
C THR A 585 -13.51 -31.42 -11.23
N VAL A 586 -13.95 -30.20 -10.93
CA VAL A 586 -13.73 -29.02 -11.78
C VAL A 586 -12.48 -28.33 -11.29
N GLN A 587 -11.45 -28.27 -12.13
CA GLN A 587 -10.26 -27.45 -11.86
C GLN A 587 -10.56 -26.02 -12.30
N ILE A 588 -10.34 -25.08 -11.40
CA ILE A 588 -10.42 -23.64 -11.67
C ILE A 588 -8.99 -23.23 -12.04
N PRO A 589 -8.75 -22.57 -13.19
CA PRO A 589 -7.45 -21.99 -13.47
C PRO A 589 -7.15 -20.87 -12.46
N THR A 590 -5.94 -20.80 -12.03
CA THR A 590 -5.39 -19.75 -11.15
C THR A 590 -5.43 -18.39 -11.82
#